data_d690599adee105443242f217759d6175
#
_entry.id   d690599adee105443242f217759d6175
#
_cell.length_a   1.000
_cell.length_b   1.000
_cell.length_c   1.000
_cell.angle_alpha   90.00
_cell.angle_beta   90.00
_cell.angle_gamma   90.00
#
_symmetry.space_group_name_H-M   'P 1'
#
loop_
_entity.id
_entity.type
_entity.pdbx_description
1 polymer ?
#
loop_
_entity_poly.entity_id
_entity_poly.type
_entity_poly.pdbx_seq_one_letter_code
_entity_poly.pdbx_strand_id
1 'polypeptide(L)'
;MYTLVKRIIVSVFLFGSWLSLGQAAERPNILFAIADDWSFGHAGAYGCDWVRTPSFDRVAEDGILFRHAYTPNAKCAPSRAIILTGRNSWQLEQAGNHMTFFPAKFGSWMELLEANGYSTGYTGKGWGPGFALDASGKPRKITGQAWQKQKAKPPARAISNNNYSGNFAEFLAGANSAKVKPWAFWYGATEPHRGYEAGVGRRMGKKLSDIDQVPKYWPDNDVIRNDMLDYSIEVEHYDNHLGKILEQLEAAGQLDNTLIVATSDHGMPFPRVKGQAYEASNHIPLAIRWPSGIKGSGRVVTDYVSFADIAPTFLEAAGVAKLAPIMQPLSGRSLFGIFRLPKSGQVIASRDHVIIGKERHDIGRPNNWGYPIRGIVKDDQLYLHNFKTDRWPGGNPETGYLNCDGSPTKTTILTQRREGMYHFWNQSFGKRPQEELFELKGDADCVNNLAKSKQHAELKAALKEQLFAELHEQGDPRMFGKGDVFDNYPYSGESTDNFYRRYMGGEKVRAGWVQPTDFEEEKLD
;
A
#
# COMPACT_ATOMS: atom_id res chain seq x y z
N MET A 1 93.26 28.12 22.90
CA MET A 1 92.06 27.86 23.69
C MET A 1 90.89 28.17 22.81
N TYR A 2 90.30 27.11 22.24
CA TYR A 2 89.17 27.19 21.27
C TYR A 2 87.86 26.85 22.02
N THR A 3 86.93 27.80 22.02
CA THR A 3 85.59 27.62 22.61
C THR A 3 84.61 27.19 21.49
N LEU A 4 84.07 26.00 21.63
CA LEU A 4 83.11 25.38 20.72
C LEU A 4 81.69 25.89 21.01
N VAL A 5 81.04 26.59 20.08
CA VAL A 5 79.62 26.98 20.15
C VAL A 5 78.79 25.92 19.47
N LYS A 6 77.98 25.19 20.27
CA LYS A 6 76.95 24.26 19.77
C LYS A 6 75.71 25.01 19.33
N ARG A 7 75.36 24.99 18.07
CA ARG A 7 74.05 25.44 17.55
C ARG A 7 73.04 24.34 17.75
N ILE A 8 71.97 24.61 18.53
CA ILE A 8 70.81 23.75 18.66
C ILE A 8 69.83 24.16 17.56
N ILE A 9 69.51 23.24 16.63
CA ILE A 9 68.46 23.41 15.65
C ILE A 9 67.17 22.87 16.28
N VAL A 10 66.21 23.73 16.59
CA VAL A 10 64.87 23.36 16.99
C VAL A 10 64.00 23.20 15.76
N SER A 11 63.72 21.94 15.39
CA SER A 11 62.77 21.62 14.30
C SER A 11 61.36 21.73 14.88
N VAL A 12 60.62 22.75 14.51
CA VAL A 12 59.18 22.90 14.81
C VAL A 12 58.41 22.02 13.80
N PHE A 13 57.91 20.87 14.27
CA PHE A 13 56.93 20.08 13.50
C PHE A 13 55.56 20.75 13.63
N LEU A 14 55.11 21.46 12.61
CA LEU A 14 53.71 21.89 12.47
C LEU A 14 52.87 20.67 12.14
N PHE A 15 52.19 20.10 13.16
CA PHE A 15 51.09 19.17 12.98
C PHE A 15 49.91 19.96 12.41
N GLY A 16 49.76 19.94 11.11
CA GLY A 16 48.54 20.37 10.44
C GLY A 16 47.39 19.40 10.79
N SER A 17 46.57 19.75 11.77
CA SER A 17 45.30 19.08 12.04
C SER A 17 44.37 19.35 10.85
N TRP A 18 44.29 18.40 9.95
CA TRP A 18 43.20 18.35 8.96
C TRP A 18 41.92 18.09 9.75
N LEU A 19 41.25 19.14 10.18
CA LEU A 19 39.84 19.06 10.50
C LEU A 19 39.13 18.68 9.21
N SER A 20 38.88 17.38 9.00
CA SER A 20 37.87 16.93 8.05
C SER A 20 36.54 17.52 8.56
N LEU A 21 36.15 18.66 7.99
CA LEU A 21 34.78 19.11 8.01
C LEU A 21 33.97 17.91 7.48
N GLY A 22 33.32 17.19 8.38
CA GLY A 22 32.38 16.14 8.02
C GLY A 22 31.39 16.77 7.03
N GLN A 23 31.52 16.39 5.77
CA GLN A 23 30.54 16.77 4.75
C GLN A 23 29.20 16.28 5.28
N ALA A 24 28.30 17.21 5.58
CA ALA A 24 26.94 16.86 5.99
C ALA A 24 26.42 15.87 4.93
N ALA A 25 26.03 14.68 5.38
CA ALA A 25 25.57 13.64 4.45
C ALA A 25 24.54 14.26 3.51
N GLU A 26 24.78 14.13 2.20
CA GLU A 26 23.91 14.71 1.20
C GLU A 26 22.52 14.08 1.37
N ARG A 27 21.49 14.93 1.51
CA ARG A 27 20.12 14.46 1.67
C ARG A 27 19.70 13.66 0.43
N PRO A 28 19.19 12.42 0.58
CA PRO A 28 18.85 11.59 -0.58
C PRO A 28 17.69 12.18 -1.38
N ASN A 29 17.67 11.87 -2.66
CA ASN A 29 16.44 11.89 -3.42
C ASN A 29 15.53 10.73 -2.95
N ILE A 30 14.23 10.86 -3.15
CA ILE A 30 13.24 9.84 -2.75
C ILE A 30 12.38 9.50 -3.95
N LEU A 31 12.40 8.23 -4.38
CA LEU A 31 11.49 7.65 -5.34
C LEU A 31 10.55 6.70 -4.61
N PHE A 32 9.28 7.07 -4.52
CA PHE A 32 8.23 6.18 -4.02
C PHE A 32 7.42 5.64 -5.20
N ALA A 33 7.68 4.39 -5.58
CA ALA A 33 7.01 3.70 -6.69
C ALA A 33 5.93 2.77 -6.12
N ILE A 34 4.67 3.10 -6.39
CA ILE A 34 3.51 2.39 -5.85
C ILE A 34 2.57 1.96 -6.97
N ALA A 35 2.29 0.67 -7.05
CA ALA A 35 1.22 0.11 -7.86
C ALA A 35 -0.15 0.29 -7.20
N ASP A 36 -1.22 0.10 -7.94
CA ASP A 36 -2.61 0.15 -7.46
C ASP A 36 -3.22 -1.25 -7.54
N ASP A 37 -3.46 -1.91 -6.40
CA ASP A 37 -4.05 -3.26 -6.33
C ASP A 37 -3.10 -4.45 -6.66
N TRP A 38 -1.86 -4.48 -6.15
CA TRP A 38 -0.90 -5.57 -6.38
C TRP A 38 -0.62 -6.37 -5.10
N SER A 39 -0.97 -7.67 -5.09
CA SER A 39 -0.80 -8.56 -3.93
C SER A 39 0.64 -9.03 -3.71
N PHE A 40 0.97 -9.30 -2.44
CA PHE A 40 2.17 -10.04 -2.03
C PHE A 40 2.27 -11.39 -2.77
N GLY A 41 3.50 -11.82 -3.00
CA GLY A 41 3.79 -13.09 -3.68
C GLY A 41 3.80 -13.01 -5.20
N HIS A 42 3.21 -11.99 -5.82
CA HIS A 42 3.15 -11.86 -7.28
C HIS A 42 4.34 -11.06 -7.84
N ALA A 43 5.57 -11.46 -7.49
CA ALA A 43 6.82 -10.94 -8.03
C ALA A 43 7.89 -12.02 -8.07
N GLY A 44 8.85 -11.91 -9.01
CA GLY A 44 9.97 -12.87 -9.14
C GLY A 44 10.78 -13.01 -7.86
N ALA A 45 11.08 -11.90 -7.17
CA ALA A 45 11.79 -11.89 -5.89
C ALA A 45 11.10 -12.69 -4.77
N TYR A 46 9.78 -12.94 -4.87
CA TYR A 46 9.03 -13.81 -3.96
C TYR A 46 8.85 -15.24 -4.48
N GLY A 47 9.38 -15.56 -5.68
CA GLY A 47 9.30 -16.89 -6.30
C GLY A 47 8.10 -17.08 -7.24
N CYS A 48 7.49 -16.01 -7.74
CA CYS A 48 6.40 -16.07 -8.71
C CYS A 48 6.94 -16.14 -10.14
N ASP A 49 6.63 -17.20 -10.87
CA ASP A 49 7.11 -17.40 -12.25
C ASP A 49 6.14 -16.85 -13.31
N TRP A 50 4.87 -16.63 -12.97
CA TRP A 50 3.85 -16.21 -13.93
C TRP A 50 3.65 -14.68 -14.00
N VAL A 51 4.26 -13.90 -13.10
CA VAL A 51 4.34 -12.43 -13.13
C VAL A 51 5.81 -12.01 -13.24
N ARG A 52 6.17 -11.26 -14.28
CA ARG A 52 7.54 -10.82 -14.53
C ARG A 52 7.78 -9.43 -13.97
N THR A 53 8.64 -9.33 -12.97
CA THR A 53 8.93 -8.08 -12.26
C THR A 53 10.43 -7.80 -12.14
N PRO A 54 11.20 -7.81 -13.26
CA PRO A 54 12.67 -7.69 -13.19
C PRO A 54 13.15 -6.39 -12.55
N SER A 55 12.36 -5.31 -12.60
CA SER A 55 12.75 -4.03 -12.02
C SER A 55 12.54 -4.01 -10.51
N PHE A 56 11.42 -4.56 -10.01
CA PHE A 56 11.19 -4.78 -8.59
C PHE A 56 12.22 -5.75 -8.02
N ASP A 57 12.50 -6.83 -8.74
CA ASP A 57 13.48 -7.84 -8.34
C ASP A 57 14.89 -7.22 -8.22
N ARG A 58 15.28 -6.33 -9.16
CA ARG A 58 16.52 -5.56 -9.07
C ARG A 58 16.53 -4.66 -7.82
N VAL A 59 15.44 -3.96 -7.49
CA VAL A 59 15.37 -3.14 -6.28
C VAL A 59 15.57 -4.00 -5.03
N ALA A 60 15.00 -5.22 -5.00
CA ALA A 60 15.16 -6.17 -3.91
C ALA A 60 16.61 -6.72 -3.81
N GLU A 61 17.21 -7.08 -4.94
CA GLU A 61 18.57 -7.62 -5.04
C GLU A 61 19.62 -6.58 -4.64
N ASP A 62 19.48 -5.34 -5.12
CA ASP A 62 20.37 -4.22 -4.78
C ASP A 62 20.09 -3.63 -3.38
N GLY A 63 19.03 -4.07 -2.69
CA GLY A 63 18.57 -3.48 -1.44
C GLY A 63 18.09 -4.50 -0.41
N ILE A 64 16.87 -4.32 0.06
CA ILE A 64 16.19 -5.18 1.04
C ILE A 64 14.84 -5.62 0.48
N LEU A 65 14.58 -6.93 0.48
CA LEU A 65 13.27 -7.52 0.29
C LEU A 65 12.60 -7.75 1.65
N PHE A 66 11.41 -7.20 1.86
CA PHE A 66 10.64 -7.42 3.09
C PHE A 66 9.61 -8.54 2.88
N ARG A 67 9.59 -9.49 3.83
CA ARG A 67 8.67 -10.64 3.78
C ARG A 67 7.34 -10.35 4.47
N HIS A 68 7.27 -9.39 5.38
CA HIS A 68 6.09 -9.08 6.20
C HIS A 68 5.78 -7.58 6.16
N ALA A 69 5.38 -7.06 5.00
CA ALA A 69 4.93 -5.67 4.85
C ALA A 69 3.42 -5.60 4.67
N TYR A 70 2.75 -4.80 5.48
CA TYR A 70 1.29 -4.74 5.53
C TYR A 70 0.76 -3.32 5.45
N THR A 71 -0.28 -3.14 4.64
CA THR A 71 -1.11 -1.93 4.74
C THR A 71 -2.11 -2.08 5.88
N PRO A 72 -2.21 -1.11 6.80
CA PRO A 72 -3.22 -1.16 7.86
C PRO A 72 -4.67 -1.11 7.37
N ASN A 73 -4.93 -0.68 6.12
CA ASN A 73 -6.29 -0.64 5.57
C ASN A 73 -6.24 -0.88 4.06
N ALA A 74 -6.76 -2.03 3.62
CA ALA A 74 -6.64 -2.53 2.26
C ALA A 74 -7.65 -1.90 1.29
N LYS A 75 -7.55 -0.59 1.08
CA LYS A 75 -8.29 0.18 0.06
C LYS A 75 -7.51 1.45 -0.30
N CYS A 76 -7.60 1.88 -1.55
CA CYS A 76 -6.80 2.97 -2.14
C CYS A 76 -6.65 4.22 -1.24
N ALA A 77 -7.73 4.98 -1.02
CA ALA A 77 -7.63 6.27 -0.31
C ALA A 77 -7.15 6.11 1.14
N PRO A 78 -7.67 5.19 1.97
CA PRO A 78 -7.18 5.04 3.35
C PRO A 78 -5.74 4.50 3.40
N SER A 79 -5.33 3.54 2.57
CA SER A 79 -3.94 3.07 2.52
C SER A 79 -2.98 4.21 2.15
N ARG A 80 -3.31 4.95 1.09
CA ARG A 80 -2.49 6.09 0.63
C ARG A 80 -2.47 7.22 1.66
N ALA A 81 -3.55 7.41 2.45
CA ALA A 81 -3.57 8.36 3.58
C ALA A 81 -2.61 7.93 4.70
N ILE A 82 -2.58 6.64 5.03
CA ILE A 82 -1.65 6.06 6.02
C ILE A 82 -0.20 6.30 5.58
N ILE A 83 0.14 5.97 4.32
CA ILE A 83 1.47 6.18 3.73
C ILE A 83 1.89 7.65 3.81
N LEU A 84 1.00 8.57 3.47
CA LEU A 84 1.29 10.01 3.44
C LEU A 84 1.45 10.62 4.83
N THR A 85 0.70 10.14 5.80
CA THR A 85 0.66 10.75 7.15
C THR A 85 1.49 10.03 8.20
N GLY A 86 1.88 8.77 7.97
CA GLY A 86 2.51 7.92 8.98
C GLY A 86 1.60 7.58 10.16
N ARG A 87 0.27 7.57 9.95
CA ARG A 87 -0.75 7.31 10.97
C ARG A 87 -1.70 6.21 10.50
N ASN A 88 -2.21 5.42 11.43
CA ASN A 88 -3.19 4.39 11.13
C ASN A 88 -4.56 4.98 10.73
N SER A 89 -5.32 4.27 9.91
CA SER A 89 -6.59 4.77 9.34
C SER A 89 -7.61 5.17 10.39
N TRP A 90 -7.68 4.49 11.54
CA TRP A 90 -8.58 4.84 12.65
C TRP A 90 -8.21 6.13 13.39
N GLN A 91 -7.04 6.70 13.09
CA GLN A 91 -6.55 7.98 13.61
C GLN A 91 -6.70 9.13 12.60
N LEU A 92 -7.24 8.86 11.41
CA LEU A 92 -7.30 9.81 10.29
C LEU A 92 -8.72 10.33 10.04
N GLU A 93 -9.66 10.10 10.97
CA GLU A 93 -11.04 10.52 10.85
C GLU A 93 -11.65 10.04 9.52
N GLN A 94 -12.26 10.97 8.75
CA GLN A 94 -12.87 10.60 7.46
C GLN A 94 -11.86 10.04 6.44
N ALA A 95 -10.56 10.40 6.50
CA ALA A 95 -9.55 9.82 5.61
C ALA A 95 -9.25 8.33 5.89
N GLY A 96 -9.79 7.75 6.97
CA GLY A 96 -9.84 6.32 7.21
C GLY A 96 -10.88 5.58 6.33
N ASN A 97 -11.74 6.31 5.62
CA ASN A 97 -12.74 5.82 4.68
C ASN A 97 -12.29 5.99 3.22
N HIS A 98 -12.93 5.29 2.30
CA HIS A 98 -12.76 5.46 0.87
C HIS A 98 -13.77 6.49 0.30
N MET A 99 -13.46 7.15 -0.82
CA MET A 99 -14.29 8.20 -1.43
C MET A 99 -14.70 9.27 -0.41
N THR A 100 -13.73 10.02 0.08
CA THR A 100 -13.90 10.92 1.21
C THR A 100 -13.14 12.24 1.05
N PHE A 101 -13.20 13.09 2.06
CA PHE A 101 -12.40 14.30 2.14
C PHE A 101 -11.19 14.07 3.05
N PHE A 102 -10.01 14.49 2.60
CA PHE A 102 -8.80 14.42 3.43
C PHE A 102 -8.80 15.61 4.39
N PRO A 103 -8.85 15.39 5.74
CA PRO A 103 -8.93 16.50 6.69
C PRO A 103 -7.72 17.43 6.60
N ALA A 104 -7.97 18.74 6.54
CA ALA A 104 -6.92 19.76 6.38
C ALA A 104 -5.84 19.75 7.48
N LYS A 105 -6.20 19.26 8.67
CA LYS A 105 -5.27 19.19 9.82
C LYS A 105 -4.19 18.11 9.69
N PHE A 106 -4.37 17.12 8.80
CA PHE A 106 -3.35 16.10 8.55
C PHE A 106 -2.52 16.51 7.34
N GLY A 107 -1.25 16.83 7.57
CA GLY A 107 -0.27 17.06 6.52
C GLY A 107 0.35 15.75 6.04
N SER A 108 0.95 15.81 4.85
CA SER A 108 1.70 14.70 4.27
C SER A 108 3.21 14.91 4.40
N TRP A 109 3.98 13.80 4.36
CA TRP A 109 5.43 13.88 4.28
C TRP A 109 5.92 14.62 3.02
N MET A 110 5.16 14.57 1.91
CA MET A 110 5.48 15.33 0.69
C MET A 110 5.38 16.84 0.92
N GLU A 111 4.31 17.32 1.56
CA GLU A 111 4.17 18.74 1.93
C GLU A 111 5.26 19.19 2.91
N LEU A 112 5.62 18.31 3.86
CA LEU A 112 6.67 18.62 4.83
C LEU A 112 8.05 18.65 4.18
N LEU A 113 8.35 17.74 3.24
CA LEU A 113 9.60 17.77 2.47
C LEU A 113 9.69 19.02 1.59
N GLU A 114 8.60 19.41 0.91
CA GLU A 114 8.56 20.64 0.12
C GLU A 114 8.87 21.87 0.97
N ALA A 115 8.27 21.97 2.16
CA ALA A 115 8.57 23.03 3.13
C ALA A 115 10.03 23.01 3.64
N ASN A 116 10.72 21.86 3.52
CA ASN A 116 12.13 21.69 3.88
C ASN A 116 13.08 21.70 2.67
N GLY A 117 12.62 22.23 1.54
CA GLY A 117 13.46 22.52 0.38
C GLY A 117 13.62 21.40 -0.62
N TYR A 118 12.80 20.35 -0.55
CA TYR A 118 12.69 19.35 -1.63
C TYR A 118 11.85 19.87 -2.80
N SER A 119 12.18 19.44 -4.01
CA SER A 119 11.25 19.51 -5.14
C SER A 119 10.33 18.30 -5.08
N THR A 120 9.00 18.49 -5.04
CA THR A 120 8.05 17.38 -4.94
C THR A 120 7.19 17.23 -6.19
N GLY A 121 6.93 15.99 -6.60
CA GLY A 121 6.12 15.71 -7.78
C GLY A 121 5.52 14.32 -7.78
N TYR A 122 4.49 14.13 -8.61
CA TYR A 122 3.91 12.81 -8.84
C TYR A 122 3.43 12.62 -10.27
N THR A 123 3.34 11.36 -10.69
CA THR A 123 2.68 10.93 -11.92
C THR A 123 1.71 9.80 -11.65
N GLY A 124 0.64 9.70 -12.44
CA GLY A 124 -0.41 8.70 -12.29
C GLY A 124 -1.34 9.01 -11.11
N LYS A 125 -1.54 8.04 -10.23
CA LYS A 125 -2.44 8.13 -9.07
C LYS A 125 -1.68 8.57 -7.82
N GLY A 126 -1.98 9.75 -7.31
CA GLY A 126 -1.54 10.22 -5.99
C GLY A 126 -2.43 9.67 -4.88
N TRP A 127 -2.84 10.53 -3.93
CA TRP A 127 -3.91 10.18 -2.99
C TRP A 127 -5.27 10.28 -3.68
N GLY A 128 -6.14 9.32 -3.41
CA GLY A 128 -7.51 9.26 -3.90
C GLY A 128 -8.07 7.84 -3.92
N PRO A 129 -9.35 7.67 -4.27
CA PRO A 129 -10.30 8.72 -4.67
C PRO A 129 -10.83 9.54 -3.50
N GLY A 130 -11.09 10.82 -3.77
CA GLY A 130 -11.57 11.78 -2.81
C GLY A 130 -11.02 13.19 -3.05
N PHE A 131 -11.26 14.11 -2.11
CA PHE A 131 -10.82 15.49 -2.22
C PHE A 131 -9.92 15.88 -1.05
N ALA A 132 -8.72 16.37 -1.31
CA ALA A 132 -7.84 16.97 -0.32
C ALA A 132 -7.92 18.50 -0.46
N LEU A 133 -8.60 19.15 0.49
CA LEU A 133 -8.83 20.58 0.49
C LEU A 133 -8.12 21.24 1.68
N ASP A 134 -7.70 22.48 1.53
CA ASP A 134 -7.23 23.31 2.62
C ASP A 134 -8.41 23.94 3.41
N ALA A 135 -8.12 24.69 4.45
CA ALA A 135 -9.13 25.34 5.28
C ALA A 135 -9.99 26.37 4.51
N SER A 136 -9.53 26.83 3.35
CA SER A 136 -10.28 27.73 2.46
C SER A 136 -11.08 27.01 1.37
N GLY A 137 -11.04 25.67 1.34
CA GLY A 137 -11.71 24.83 0.33
C GLY A 137 -10.93 24.68 -0.98
N LYS A 138 -9.66 25.10 -1.06
CA LYS A 138 -8.85 24.93 -2.27
C LYS A 138 -8.15 23.57 -2.28
N PRO A 139 -7.94 22.97 -3.48
CA PRO A 139 -7.19 21.72 -3.60
C PRO A 139 -5.76 21.83 -3.05
N ARG A 140 -5.37 20.84 -2.22
CA ARG A 140 -4.00 20.67 -1.70
C ARG A 140 -3.19 19.76 -2.61
N LYS A 141 -1.88 20.00 -2.63
CA LYS A 141 -0.91 19.16 -3.35
C LYS A 141 -0.26 18.12 -2.41
N ILE A 142 -1.08 17.30 -1.74
CA ILE A 142 -0.60 16.37 -0.69
C ILE A 142 0.36 15.28 -1.21
N THR A 143 0.43 15.07 -2.53
CA THR A 143 1.41 14.20 -3.21
C THR A 143 2.38 14.97 -4.10
N GLY A 144 2.48 16.30 -3.92
CA GLY A 144 3.35 17.16 -4.72
C GLY A 144 2.69 17.66 -6.01
N GLN A 145 3.50 18.23 -6.91
CA GLN A 145 3.07 18.78 -8.20
C GLN A 145 2.77 17.63 -9.18
N ALA A 146 1.63 17.72 -9.89
CA ALA A 146 1.25 16.74 -10.91
C ALA A 146 2.08 16.85 -12.20
N TRP A 147 2.60 15.70 -12.67
CA TRP A 147 3.31 15.52 -13.94
C TRP A 147 2.57 14.45 -14.76
N GLN A 148 1.65 14.87 -15.65
CA GLN A 148 0.69 13.96 -16.31
C GLN A 148 0.59 14.19 -17.83
N LYS A 149 1.48 15.01 -18.40
CA LYS A 149 1.37 15.46 -19.79
C LYS A 149 1.83 14.44 -20.81
N GLN A 150 2.88 13.69 -20.47
CA GLN A 150 3.45 12.69 -21.37
C GLN A 150 2.50 11.51 -21.50
N LYS A 151 2.20 11.15 -22.76
CA LYS A 151 1.34 10.00 -23.10
C LYS A 151 2.09 9.05 -24.01
N ALA A 152 1.77 7.75 -23.89
CA ALA A 152 2.28 6.70 -24.76
C ALA A 152 1.15 5.75 -25.15
N LYS A 153 1.32 5.03 -26.25
CA LYS A 153 0.39 3.96 -26.61
C LYS A 153 0.55 2.81 -25.62
N PRO A 154 -0.52 2.42 -24.91
CA PRO A 154 -0.44 1.32 -23.96
C PRO A 154 -0.31 -0.03 -24.69
N PRO A 155 0.23 -1.08 -24.05
CA PRO A 155 0.37 -2.41 -24.64
C PRO A 155 -0.98 -3.13 -24.81
N ALA A 156 -1.99 -2.74 -24.01
CA ALA A 156 -3.35 -3.26 -24.08
C ALA A 156 -4.37 -2.13 -23.90
N ARG A 157 -5.62 -2.36 -24.35
CA ARG A 157 -6.66 -1.32 -24.41
C ARG A 157 -7.05 -0.76 -23.04
N ALA A 158 -7.04 -1.56 -22.00
CA ALA A 158 -7.46 -1.17 -20.66
C ALA A 158 -6.35 -0.51 -19.83
N ILE A 159 -5.09 -0.70 -20.23
CA ILE A 159 -3.93 -0.07 -19.59
C ILE A 159 -3.93 1.44 -19.86
N SER A 160 -3.53 2.23 -18.87
CA SER A 160 -3.44 3.69 -18.99
C SER A 160 -2.49 4.11 -20.12
N ASN A 161 -2.85 5.18 -20.82
CA ASN A 161 -1.94 5.83 -21.77
C ASN A 161 -0.94 6.78 -21.09
N ASN A 162 -0.89 6.83 -19.78
CA ASN A 162 0.02 7.71 -19.06
C ASN A 162 1.47 7.20 -19.20
N ASN A 163 2.34 8.03 -19.76
CA ASN A 163 3.76 7.69 -19.86
C ASN A 163 4.47 8.05 -18.55
N TYR A 164 4.37 7.17 -17.55
CA TYR A 164 4.90 7.44 -16.21
C TYR A 164 6.39 7.77 -16.22
N SER A 165 7.21 6.99 -16.93
CA SER A 165 8.65 7.25 -17.05
C SER A 165 8.96 8.53 -17.84
N GLY A 166 8.15 8.87 -18.86
CA GLY A 166 8.29 10.13 -19.58
C GLY A 166 7.94 11.35 -18.71
N ASN A 167 6.91 11.25 -17.89
CA ASN A 167 6.56 12.28 -16.90
C ASN A 167 7.64 12.43 -15.82
N PHE A 168 8.25 11.32 -15.38
CA PHE A 168 9.39 11.37 -14.46
C PHE A 168 10.61 12.05 -15.11
N ALA A 169 10.91 11.79 -16.38
CA ALA A 169 12.00 12.44 -17.09
C ALA A 169 11.82 13.98 -17.15
N GLU A 170 10.61 14.45 -17.42
CA GLU A 170 10.31 15.90 -17.37
C GLU A 170 10.50 16.49 -15.96
N PHE A 171 10.03 15.78 -14.93
CA PHE A 171 10.24 16.18 -13.54
C PHE A 171 11.73 16.25 -13.21
N LEU A 172 12.50 15.22 -13.54
CA LEU A 172 13.92 15.12 -13.25
C LEU A 172 14.72 16.25 -13.95
N ALA A 173 14.39 16.54 -15.21
CA ALA A 173 15.01 17.64 -15.94
C ALA A 173 14.73 19.01 -15.27
N GLY A 174 13.50 19.22 -14.79
CA GLY A 174 13.10 20.41 -14.02
C GLY A 174 13.81 20.51 -12.67
N ALA A 175 13.92 19.41 -11.94
CA ALA A 175 14.62 19.35 -10.66
C ALA A 175 16.12 19.60 -10.80
N ASN A 176 16.76 19.06 -11.84
CA ASN A 176 18.18 19.24 -12.12
C ASN A 176 18.54 20.68 -12.54
N SER A 177 17.60 21.42 -13.15
CA SER A 177 17.80 22.82 -13.53
C SER A 177 17.81 23.78 -12.36
N ALA A 178 17.16 23.42 -11.25
CA ALA A 178 17.14 24.18 -10.00
C ALA A 178 18.34 23.75 -9.16
N LYS A 179 19.45 24.50 -9.23
CA LYS A 179 20.72 24.26 -8.51
C LYS A 179 20.57 23.40 -7.25
N VAL A 180 20.91 22.10 -7.37
CA VAL A 180 21.09 21.12 -6.29
C VAL A 180 20.05 21.18 -5.18
N LYS A 181 18.78 20.90 -5.50
CA LYS A 181 17.78 20.58 -4.48
C LYS A 181 17.52 19.08 -4.49
N PRO A 182 17.44 18.39 -3.36
CA PRO A 182 16.94 17.02 -3.34
C PRO A 182 15.47 17.01 -3.79
N TRP A 183 15.05 15.90 -4.34
CA TRP A 183 13.68 15.75 -4.83
C TRP A 183 13.01 14.52 -4.22
N ALA A 184 11.67 14.57 -4.17
CA ALA A 184 10.83 13.45 -3.83
C ALA A 184 9.76 13.27 -4.91
N PHE A 185 9.69 12.09 -5.48
CA PHE A 185 8.76 11.78 -6.56
C PHE A 185 7.92 10.56 -6.24
N TRP A 186 6.59 10.71 -6.41
CA TRP A 186 5.61 9.66 -6.26
C TRP A 186 5.26 9.10 -7.65
N TYR A 187 5.83 7.96 -8.01
CA TYR A 187 5.39 7.18 -9.16
C TYR A 187 4.21 6.31 -8.72
N GLY A 188 2.98 6.74 -8.96
CA GLY A 188 1.77 6.01 -8.65
C GLY A 188 1.15 5.46 -9.94
N ALA A 189 1.45 4.22 -10.30
CA ALA A 189 0.75 3.60 -11.40
C ALA A 189 -0.75 3.45 -11.08
N THR A 190 -1.57 3.41 -12.11
CA THR A 190 -2.98 3.02 -11.97
C THR A 190 -3.15 1.51 -12.13
N GLU A 191 -2.14 0.84 -12.61
CA GLU A 191 -2.05 -0.61 -12.77
C GLU A 191 -1.56 -1.27 -11.47
N PRO A 192 -2.05 -2.47 -11.18
CA PRO A 192 -3.01 -3.33 -11.87
C PRO A 192 -4.48 -3.15 -11.46
N HIS A 193 -4.94 -1.92 -11.15
CA HIS A 193 -6.37 -1.65 -10.90
C HIS A 193 -7.22 -2.06 -12.12
N ARG A 194 -8.40 -2.65 -11.86
CA ARG A 194 -9.32 -2.99 -12.96
C ARG A 194 -9.79 -1.72 -13.70
N GLY A 195 -10.15 -1.78 -15.06
CA GLY A 195 -10.44 -3.06 -15.75
C GLY A 195 -9.33 -3.57 -16.64
N TYR A 196 -9.47 -4.83 -17.02
CA TYR A 196 -8.55 -5.50 -17.90
C TYR A 196 -9.15 -5.75 -19.28
N GLU A 197 -8.28 -5.84 -20.30
CA GLU A 197 -8.69 -6.34 -21.60
C GLU A 197 -8.74 -7.87 -21.53
N ALA A 198 -9.93 -8.46 -21.64
CA ALA A 198 -10.13 -9.90 -21.51
C ALA A 198 -9.26 -10.70 -22.49
N GLY A 199 -8.50 -11.67 -21.98
CA GLY A 199 -7.61 -12.54 -22.76
C GLY A 199 -6.29 -11.90 -23.17
N VAL A 200 -5.94 -10.71 -22.65
CA VAL A 200 -4.68 -10.04 -22.98
C VAL A 200 -3.46 -10.88 -22.55
N GLY A 201 -3.51 -11.52 -21.39
CA GLY A 201 -2.42 -12.38 -20.93
C GLY A 201 -2.09 -13.48 -21.94
N ARG A 202 -3.09 -14.21 -22.40
CA ARG A 202 -2.93 -15.26 -23.42
C ARG A 202 -2.46 -14.70 -24.77
N ARG A 203 -3.02 -13.57 -25.20
CA ARG A 203 -2.59 -12.91 -26.44
C ARG A 203 -1.13 -12.47 -26.39
N MET A 204 -0.63 -12.13 -25.22
CA MET A 204 0.79 -11.77 -24.99
C MET A 204 1.67 -12.99 -24.69
N GLY A 205 1.19 -14.21 -24.95
CA GLY A 205 1.97 -15.45 -24.94
C GLY A 205 1.95 -16.23 -23.63
N LYS A 206 1.19 -15.81 -22.61
CA LYS A 206 1.02 -16.56 -21.37
C LYS A 206 0.05 -17.74 -21.56
N LYS A 207 0.20 -18.77 -20.74
CA LYS A 207 -0.63 -19.99 -20.77
C LYS A 207 -1.37 -20.12 -19.43
N LEU A 208 -2.56 -20.70 -19.45
CA LEU A 208 -3.31 -20.99 -18.22
C LEU A 208 -2.52 -21.88 -17.24
N SER A 209 -1.67 -22.76 -17.79
CA SER A 209 -0.74 -23.61 -17.01
C SER A 209 0.41 -22.86 -16.33
N ASP A 210 0.64 -21.60 -16.68
CA ASP A 210 1.69 -20.81 -16.04
C ASP A 210 1.27 -20.44 -14.60
N ILE A 211 -0.04 -20.36 -14.33
CA ILE A 211 -0.56 -20.22 -12.96
C ILE A 211 -0.34 -21.54 -12.23
N ASP A 212 0.55 -21.55 -11.27
CA ASP A 212 0.85 -22.71 -10.44
C ASP A 212 -0.27 -23.05 -9.47
N GLN A 213 -0.87 -22.04 -8.84
CA GLN A 213 -1.95 -22.20 -7.87
C GLN A 213 -2.98 -21.08 -7.99
N VAL A 214 -4.27 -21.49 -8.07
CA VAL A 214 -5.41 -20.59 -7.84
C VAL A 214 -5.74 -20.59 -6.35
N PRO A 215 -5.96 -19.43 -5.70
CA PRO A 215 -6.36 -19.37 -4.30
C PRO A 215 -7.59 -20.22 -3.99
N LYS A 216 -7.59 -20.91 -2.84
CA LYS A 216 -8.62 -21.88 -2.44
C LYS A 216 -10.02 -21.27 -2.26
N TYR A 217 -10.13 -19.97 -2.20
CA TYR A 217 -11.41 -19.25 -2.09
C TYR A 217 -12.03 -18.90 -3.45
N TRP A 218 -11.44 -19.34 -4.57
CA TRP A 218 -12.01 -19.26 -5.93
C TRP A 218 -12.08 -20.64 -6.59
N PRO A 219 -13.01 -20.85 -7.54
CA PRO A 219 -13.00 -22.07 -8.35
C PRO A 219 -11.79 -22.07 -9.29
N ASP A 220 -11.04 -23.15 -9.31
CA ASP A 220 -9.94 -23.31 -10.28
C ASP A 220 -10.50 -23.75 -11.63
N ASN A 221 -10.58 -22.81 -12.56
CA ASN A 221 -11.01 -23.02 -13.93
C ASN A 221 -10.38 -22.01 -14.90
N ASP A 222 -10.60 -22.21 -16.19
CA ASP A 222 -10.01 -21.39 -17.25
C ASP A 222 -10.38 -19.89 -17.15
N VAL A 223 -11.57 -19.57 -16.66
CA VAL A 223 -12.02 -18.15 -16.51
C VAL A 223 -11.20 -17.44 -15.47
N ILE A 224 -11.03 -18.05 -14.29
CA ILE A 224 -10.26 -17.45 -13.19
C ILE A 224 -8.77 -17.36 -13.55
N ARG A 225 -8.21 -18.44 -14.10
CA ARG A 225 -6.81 -18.45 -14.57
C ARG A 225 -6.56 -17.38 -15.63
N ASN A 226 -7.48 -17.19 -16.57
CA ASN A 226 -7.37 -16.13 -17.58
C ASN A 226 -7.44 -14.73 -16.95
N ASP A 227 -8.35 -14.50 -15.98
CA ASP A 227 -8.48 -13.22 -15.26
C ASP A 227 -7.19 -12.90 -14.47
N MET A 228 -6.53 -13.90 -13.87
CA MET A 228 -5.22 -13.77 -13.22
C MET A 228 -4.09 -13.45 -14.22
N LEU A 229 -4.10 -14.07 -15.40
CA LEU A 229 -3.11 -13.76 -16.44
C LEU A 229 -3.29 -12.34 -16.99
N ASP A 230 -4.53 -11.86 -17.14
CA ASP A 230 -4.82 -10.50 -17.57
C ASP A 230 -4.30 -9.47 -16.52
N TYR A 231 -4.53 -9.75 -15.24
CA TYR A 231 -3.95 -8.97 -14.14
C TYR A 231 -2.42 -8.92 -14.19
N SER A 232 -1.75 -10.02 -14.52
CA SER A 232 -0.28 -10.07 -14.55
C SER A 232 0.33 -9.10 -15.57
N ILE A 233 -0.34 -8.84 -16.69
CA ILE A 233 0.11 -7.89 -17.72
C ILE A 233 0.12 -6.45 -17.18
N GLU A 234 -0.84 -6.14 -16.33
CA GLU A 234 -0.92 -4.82 -15.69
C GLU A 234 0.23 -4.62 -14.67
N VAL A 235 0.54 -5.66 -13.87
CA VAL A 235 1.71 -5.64 -12.96
C VAL A 235 3.01 -5.45 -13.74
N GLU A 236 3.18 -6.20 -14.84
CA GLU A 236 4.35 -6.11 -15.71
C GLU A 236 4.48 -4.73 -16.37
N HIS A 237 3.37 -4.05 -16.63
CA HIS A 237 3.38 -2.67 -17.13
C HIS A 237 3.91 -1.67 -16.09
N TYR A 238 3.45 -1.80 -14.84
CA TYR A 238 4.02 -1.04 -13.71
C TYR A 238 5.52 -1.27 -13.61
N ASP A 239 5.97 -2.53 -13.59
CA ASP A 239 7.38 -2.89 -13.45
C ASP A 239 8.24 -2.37 -14.61
N ASN A 240 7.72 -2.41 -15.84
CA ASN A 240 8.41 -1.86 -17.03
C ASN A 240 8.67 -0.34 -16.90
N HIS A 241 7.71 0.43 -16.38
CA HIS A 241 7.93 1.85 -16.14
C HIS A 241 8.88 2.10 -14.98
N LEU A 242 8.87 1.27 -13.92
CA LEU A 242 9.86 1.32 -12.86
C LEU A 242 11.28 1.13 -13.43
N GLY A 243 11.48 0.13 -14.29
CA GLY A 243 12.77 -0.11 -14.95
C GLY A 243 13.29 1.10 -15.72
N LYS A 244 12.44 1.71 -16.54
CA LYS A 244 12.80 2.94 -17.27
C LYS A 244 13.15 4.11 -16.37
N ILE A 245 12.51 4.23 -15.20
CA ILE A 245 12.83 5.24 -14.19
C ILE A 245 14.21 4.96 -13.57
N LEU A 246 14.50 3.70 -13.25
CA LEU A 246 15.81 3.29 -12.72
C LEU A 246 16.95 3.59 -13.74
N GLU A 247 16.73 3.27 -15.02
CA GLU A 247 17.67 3.59 -16.10
C GLU A 247 17.92 5.11 -16.22
N GLN A 248 16.89 5.94 -16.09
CA GLN A 248 17.04 7.39 -16.11
C GLN A 248 17.82 7.92 -14.91
N LEU A 249 17.63 7.35 -13.73
CA LEU A 249 18.40 7.69 -12.52
C LEU A 249 19.87 7.28 -12.66
N GLU A 250 20.14 6.12 -13.25
CA GLU A 250 21.49 5.63 -13.53
C GLU A 250 22.21 6.55 -14.53
N ALA A 251 21.55 6.87 -15.65
CA ALA A 251 22.09 7.79 -16.66
C ALA A 251 22.34 9.21 -16.10
N ALA A 252 21.56 9.65 -15.11
CA ALA A 252 21.74 10.93 -14.42
C ALA A 252 22.81 10.88 -13.29
N GLY A 253 23.37 9.71 -12.99
CA GLY A 253 24.30 9.52 -11.86
C GLY A 253 23.66 9.73 -10.48
N GLN A 254 22.32 9.58 -10.37
CA GLN A 254 21.58 9.84 -9.14
C GLN A 254 21.06 8.56 -8.45
N LEU A 255 21.23 7.39 -9.10
CA LEU A 255 20.67 6.13 -8.62
C LEU A 255 21.13 5.78 -7.20
N ASP A 256 22.40 6.00 -6.86
CA ASP A 256 22.97 5.59 -5.57
C ASP A 256 22.62 6.56 -4.42
N ASN A 257 22.35 7.83 -4.74
CA ASN A 257 21.84 8.80 -3.74
C ASN A 257 20.31 8.91 -3.77
N THR A 258 19.60 7.91 -4.28
CA THR A 258 18.14 7.87 -4.28
C THR A 258 17.65 6.73 -3.38
N LEU A 259 16.86 7.08 -2.35
CA LEU A 259 16.07 6.11 -1.58
C LEU A 259 14.87 5.70 -2.42
N ILE A 260 14.86 4.46 -2.88
CA ILE A 260 13.83 3.88 -3.74
C ILE A 260 13.00 2.90 -2.93
N VAL A 261 11.68 3.10 -2.91
CA VAL A 261 10.71 2.17 -2.36
C VAL A 261 9.80 1.71 -3.49
N ALA A 262 9.74 0.40 -3.74
CA ALA A 262 8.83 -0.22 -4.71
C ALA A 262 7.82 -1.10 -3.97
N THR A 263 6.52 -0.84 -4.20
CA THR A 263 5.42 -1.45 -3.44
C THR A 263 4.07 -1.31 -4.14
N SER A 264 2.97 -1.69 -3.45
CA SER A 264 1.56 -1.47 -3.82
C SER A 264 0.81 -0.80 -2.68
N ASP A 265 -0.41 -0.32 -2.93
CA ASP A 265 -1.25 0.24 -1.87
C ASP A 265 -2.08 -0.81 -1.12
N HIS A 266 -2.54 -1.85 -1.78
CA HIS A 266 -3.22 -3.02 -1.20
C HIS A 266 -3.27 -4.19 -2.20
N GLY A 267 -3.88 -5.31 -1.79
CA GLY A 267 -3.95 -6.53 -2.59
C GLY A 267 -4.84 -6.42 -3.83
N MET A 268 -4.72 -7.42 -4.70
CA MET A 268 -5.32 -7.50 -6.04
C MET A 268 -6.84 -7.26 -6.06
N PRO A 269 -7.40 -6.73 -7.18
CA PRO A 269 -8.80 -6.31 -7.27
C PRO A 269 -9.75 -7.47 -7.58
N PHE A 270 -9.72 -8.48 -6.74
CA PHE A 270 -10.48 -9.73 -6.89
C PHE A 270 -11.38 -9.97 -5.67
N PRO A 271 -12.45 -10.80 -5.80
CA PRO A 271 -13.29 -11.22 -4.67
C PRO A 271 -12.46 -11.78 -3.51
N ARG A 272 -12.86 -11.58 -2.27
CA ARG A 272 -12.17 -11.92 -1.03
C ARG A 272 -10.91 -11.10 -0.74
N VAL A 273 -10.28 -10.48 -1.73
CA VAL A 273 -9.06 -9.68 -1.57
C VAL A 273 -9.41 -8.20 -1.43
N LYS A 274 -9.84 -7.56 -2.51
CA LYS A 274 -10.15 -6.12 -2.47
C LYS A 274 -11.34 -5.84 -1.56
N GLY A 275 -11.16 -4.87 -0.69
CA GLY A 275 -12.21 -4.45 0.23
C GLY A 275 -12.44 -5.40 1.41
N GLN A 276 -11.48 -6.26 1.73
CA GLN A 276 -11.48 -7.15 2.89
C GLN A 276 -10.29 -6.84 3.82
N ALA A 277 -10.01 -7.72 4.79
CA ALA A 277 -8.90 -7.58 5.73
C ALA A 277 -8.21 -8.94 5.99
N TYR A 278 -8.08 -9.74 4.94
CA TYR A 278 -7.37 -11.03 4.99
C TYR A 278 -5.92 -10.86 4.57
N GLU A 279 -5.14 -11.94 4.67
CA GLU A 279 -3.73 -11.96 4.31
C GLU A 279 -3.50 -11.37 2.91
N ALA A 280 -4.15 -11.90 1.87
CA ALA A 280 -4.02 -11.41 0.50
C ALA A 280 -4.49 -9.96 0.28
N SER A 281 -5.27 -9.38 1.21
CA SER A 281 -5.74 -8.00 1.14
C SER A 281 -4.70 -7.01 1.65
N ASN A 282 -4.07 -7.32 2.79
CA ASN A 282 -3.24 -6.39 3.56
C ASN A 282 -1.74 -6.67 3.43
N HIS A 283 -1.33 -7.90 3.10
CA HIS A 283 0.07 -8.26 2.87
C HIS A 283 0.52 -7.83 1.47
N ILE A 284 1.55 -6.99 1.39
CA ILE A 284 1.89 -6.22 0.18
C ILE A 284 3.37 -6.41 -0.17
N PRO A 285 3.75 -6.47 -1.46
CA PRO A 285 5.14 -6.52 -1.85
C PRO A 285 5.86 -5.24 -1.42
N LEU A 286 7.07 -5.39 -0.88
CA LEU A 286 7.91 -4.26 -0.49
C LEU A 286 9.39 -4.56 -0.74
N ALA A 287 10.02 -3.73 -1.58
CA ALA A 287 11.47 -3.71 -1.75
C ALA A 287 11.99 -2.28 -1.57
N ILE A 288 13.14 -2.13 -0.89
CA ILE A 288 13.75 -0.82 -0.62
C ILE A 288 15.24 -0.86 -0.99
N ARG A 289 15.67 0.09 -1.84
CA ARG A 289 17.06 0.26 -2.25
C ARG A 289 17.55 1.67 -1.88
N TRP A 290 18.70 1.75 -1.24
CA TRP A 290 19.40 3.00 -0.99
C TRP A 290 20.86 2.73 -0.59
N PRO A 291 21.79 2.56 -1.54
CA PRO A 291 23.18 2.18 -1.24
C PRO A 291 23.89 3.12 -0.27
N SER A 292 23.61 4.42 -0.34
CA SER A 292 24.23 5.41 0.55
C SER A 292 23.72 5.35 2.01
N GLY A 293 22.57 4.71 2.27
CA GLY A 293 21.96 4.68 3.62
C GLY A 293 21.68 3.29 4.18
N ILE A 294 21.63 2.25 3.34
CA ILE A 294 21.35 0.85 3.75
C ILE A 294 22.67 0.08 3.80
N LYS A 295 22.94 -0.56 4.94
CA LYS A 295 24.09 -1.46 5.08
C LYS A 295 23.76 -2.86 4.58
N GLY A 296 24.53 -3.33 3.60
CA GLY A 296 24.35 -4.64 2.95
C GLY A 296 23.19 -4.67 1.96
N SER A 297 23.43 -5.19 0.76
CA SER A 297 22.43 -5.42 -0.29
C SER A 297 21.97 -6.88 -0.30
N GLY A 298 20.90 -7.19 -1.05
CA GLY A 298 20.39 -8.54 -1.23
C GLY A 298 19.86 -9.20 0.04
N ARG A 299 19.42 -8.39 1.02
CA ARG A 299 18.93 -8.88 2.29
C ARG A 299 17.44 -9.21 2.23
N VAL A 300 17.06 -10.31 2.84
CA VAL A 300 15.67 -10.67 3.07
C VAL A 300 15.36 -10.46 4.55
N VAL A 301 14.42 -9.56 4.85
CA VAL A 301 14.04 -9.14 6.21
C VAL A 301 12.64 -9.65 6.54
N THR A 302 12.49 -10.21 7.76
CA THR A 302 11.24 -10.78 8.26
C THR A 302 10.61 -9.98 9.40
N ASP A 303 11.13 -8.78 9.70
CA ASP A 303 10.46 -7.82 10.59
C ASP A 303 9.09 -7.45 10.02
N TYR A 304 8.10 -7.31 10.88
CA TYR A 304 6.80 -6.80 10.47
C TYR A 304 6.87 -5.28 10.24
N VAL A 305 6.47 -4.86 9.05
CA VAL A 305 6.48 -3.48 8.59
C VAL A 305 5.05 -3.03 8.29
N SER A 306 4.63 -1.96 8.96
CA SER A 306 3.38 -1.26 8.65
C SER A 306 3.64 -0.17 7.60
N PHE A 307 2.70 0.08 6.70
CA PHE A 307 2.81 1.21 5.78
C PHE A 307 2.77 2.58 6.47
N ALA A 308 2.37 2.65 7.72
CA ALA A 308 2.57 3.83 8.56
C ALA A 308 4.07 4.14 8.80
N ASP A 309 4.97 3.15 8.62
CA ASP A 309 6.42 3.29 8.80
C ASP A 309 7.10 4.05 7.65
N ILE A 310 6.44 4.22 6.51
CA ILE A 310 7.00 4.88 5.31
C ILE A 310 7.29 6.36 5.57
N ALA A 311 6.32 7.11 6.06
CA ALA A 311 6.51 8.55 6.32
C ALA A 311 7.66 8.84 7.30
N PRO A 312 7.74 8.23 8.52
CA PRO A 312 8.88 8.46 9.42
C PRO A 312 10.21 8.05 8.81
N THR A 313 10.26 7.02 7.96
CA THR A 313 11.48 6.60 7.26
C THR A 313 11.96 7.67 6.27
N PHE A 314 11.08 8.22 5.46
CA PHE A 314 11.43 9.29 4.52
C PHE A 314 11.85 10.58 5.23
N LEU A 315 11.17 10.94 6.30
CA LEU A 315 11.52 12.12 7.09
C LEU A 315 12.89 11.98 7.78
N GLU A 316 13.20 10.80 8.33
CA GLU A 316 14.51 10.52 8.90
C GLU A 316 15.61 10.56 7.84
N ALA A 317 15.37 9.95 6.65
CA ALA A 317 16.31 10.00 5.51
C ALA A 317 16.59 11.45 5.07
N ALA A 318 15.58 12.29 5.07
CA ALA A 318 15.68 13.71 4.69
C ALA A 318 16.26 14.59 5.81
N GLY A 319 16.51 14.05 7.00
CA GLY A 319 16.96 14.83 8.16
C GLY A 319 15.90 15.80 8.71
N VAL A 320 14.62 15.51 8.49
CA VAL A 320 13.49 16.36 8.93
C VAL A 320 12.91 15.82 10.23
N ALA A 321 13.29 16.43 11.36
CA ALA A 321 12.84 16.01 12.68
C ALA A 321 11.57 16.72 13.17
N LYS A 322 11.32 17.97 12.71
CA LYS A 322 10.19 18.78 13.17
C LYS A 322 8.96 18.56 12.30
N LEU A 323 7.92 17.95 12.85
CA LEU A 323 6.66 17.67 12.15
C LEU A 323 5.70 18.87 12.11
N ALA A 324 5.51 19.53 13.24
CA ALA A 324 4.57 20.64 13.37
C ALA A 324 5.09 21.93 12.70
N PRO A 325 4.21 22.76 12.12
CA PRO A 325 2.75 22.67 12.17
C PRO A 325 2.11 21.81 11.06
N ILE A 326 2.89 21.20 10.16
CA ILE A 326 2.36 20.53 8.96
C ILE A 326 1.79 19.15 9.29
N MET A 327 2.56 18.29 9.97
CA MET A 327 2.15 16.93 10.28
C MET A 327 1.79 16.76 11.75
N GLN A 328 0.83 15.88 12.00
CA GLN A 328 0.48 15.40 13.33
C GLN A 328 1.50 14.34 13.81
N PRO A 329 1.55 14.00 15.13
CA PRO A 329 2.41 12.92 15.63
C PRO A 329 2.22 11.61 14.86
N LEU A 330 3.32 10.95 14.55
CA LEU A 330 3.34 9.71 13.78
C LEU A 330 2.99 8.50 14.66
N SER A 331 2.37 7.48 14.09
CA SER A 331 2.16 6.17 14.73
C SER A 331 3.14 5.12 14.19
N GLY A 332 3.62 5.32 12.97
CA GLY A 332 4.64 4.46 12.36
C GLY A 332 6.03 4.66 12.97
N ARG A 333 6.89 3.68 12.77
CA ARG A 333 8.27 3.62 13.25
C ARG A 333 9.23 3.60 12.08
N SER A 334 10.24 4.48 12.07
CA SER A 334 11.26 4.50 11.00
C SER A 334 11.96 3.14 10.82
N LEU A 335 12.27 2.80 9.57
CA LEU A 335 13.01 1.59 9.19
C LEU A 335 14.53 1.73 9.33
N PHE A 336 15.03 2.88 9.79
CA PHE A 336 16.47 3.11 9.93
C PHE A 336 17.17 2.12 10.88
N GLY A 337 16.46 1.61 11.89
CA GLY A 337 16.98 0.53 12.72
C GLY A 337 17.35 -0.72 11.91
N ILE A 338 16.56 -1.04 10.87
CA ILE A 338 16.83 -2.13 9.92
C ILE A 338 17.93 -1.74 8.93
N PHE A 339 17.92 -0.51 8.42
CA PHE A 339 18.89 -0.03 7.43
C PHE A 339 20.33 -0.03 7.95
N ARG A 340 20.51 0.30 9.23
CA ARG A 340 21.84 0.41 9.89
C ARG A 340 22.51 -0.92 10.19
N LEU A 341 21.80 -2.04 10.11
CA LEU A 341 22.31 -3.37 10.46
C LEU A 341 22.39 -4.25 9.20
N PRO A 342 23.55 -4.82 8.86
CA PRO A 342 23.70 -5.69 7.67
C PRO A 342 23.21 -7.13 7.98
N LYS A 343 21.96 -7.29 8.46
CA LYS A 343 21.40 -8.55 8.92
C LYS A 343 20.14 -8.90 8.14
N SER A 344 19.97 -10.17 7.75
CA SER A 344 18.75 -10.77 7.23
C SER A 344 17.93 -11.43 8.35
N GLY A 345 16.72 -11.87 8.03
CA GLY A 345 15.77 -12.42 8.99
C GLY A 345 15.16 -11.33 9.86
N GLN A 346 14.79 -11.66 11.09
CA GLN A 346 14.30 -10.67 12.04
C GLN A 346 15.47 -9.83 12.57
N VAL A 347 15.44 -8.53 12.28
CA VAL A 347 16.50 -7.56 12.63
C VAL A 347 16.20 -6.88 13.95
N ILE A 348 14.95 -6.44 14.14
CA ILE A 348 14.48 -5.69 15.32
C ILE A 348 13.38 -6.52 16.01
N ALA A 349 13.69 -7.09 17.17
CA ALA A 349 12.78 -8.00 17.88
C ALA A 349 11.39 -7.42 18.18
N SER A 350 11.29 -6.09 18.42
CA SER A 350 10.01 -5.42 18.68
C SER A 350 9.16 -5.17 17.43
N ARG A 351 9.62 -5.57 16.25
CA ARG A 351 8.83 -5.57 15.01
C ARG A 351 8.28 -6.97 14.76
N ASP A 352 7.52 -7.47 15.72
CA ASP A 352 6.97 -8.84 15.77
C ASP A 352 5.51 -8.94 15.32
N HIS A 353 4.85 -7.82 15.01
CA HIS A 353 3.45 -7.79 14.57
C HIS A 353 3.08 -6.50 13.84
N VAL A 354 1.90 -6.51 13.21
CA VAL A 354 1.22 -5.34 12.66
C VAL A 354 -0.27 -5.37 12.98
N ILE A 355 -0.87 -4.18 13.07
CA ILE A 355 -2.32 -4.02 13.22
C ILE A 355 -2.93 -3.60 11.89
N ILE A 356 -4.05 -4.24 11.53
CA ILE A 356 -4.82 -3.97 10.33
C ILE A 356 -6.27 -3.62 10.67
N GLY A 357 -6.99 -3.04 9.72
CA GLY A 357 -8.39 -2.69 9.94
C GLY A 357 -9.11 -2.31 8.66
N LYS A 358 -10.38 -2.01 8.83
CA LYS A 358 -11.28 -1.58 7.77
C LYS A 358 -12.40 -0.75 8.36
N GLU A 359 -12.85 0.23 7.60
CA GLU A 359 -14.08 1.00 7.88
C GLU A 359 -15.00 0.99 6.65
N ARG A 360 -15.49 2.14 6.18
CA ARG A 360 -16.23 2.22 4.94
C ARG A 360 -15.26 2.21 3.76
N HIS A 361 -15.29 1.12 2.98
CA HIS A 361 -14.54 1.04 1.72
C HIS A 361 -15.35 1.64 0.58
N ASP A 362 -16.55 1.12 0.34
CA ASP A 362 -17.46 1.68 -0.66
C ASP A 362 -18.89 1.73 -0.12
N ILE A 363 -19.78 2.29 -0.91
CA ILE A 363 -21.20 2.44 -0.67
C ILE A 363 -21.96 1.13 -1.00
N GLY A 364 -23.29 1.18 -1.05
CA GLY A 364 -24.14 0.04 -1.40
C GLY A 364 -24.68 -0.71 -0.19
N ARG A 365 -24.41 -0.22 1.02
CA ARG A 365 -25.15 -0.58 2.25
C ARG A 365 -26.13 0.53 2.62
N PRO A 366 -27.19 0.21 3.40
CA PRO A 366 -28.05 1.25 3.97
C PRO A 366 -27.22 2.38 4.59
N ASN A 367 -27.64 3.63 4.39
CA ASN A 367 -27.01 4.84 4.94
C ASN A 367 -25.50 4.98 4.66
N ASN A 368 -25.00 4.39 3.58
CA ASN A 368 -23.57 4.32 3.25
C ASN A 368 -22.71 3.68 4.36
N TRP A 369 -23.25 2.80 5.17
CA TRP A 369 -22.52 2.18 6.28
C TRP A 369 -21.28 1.42 5.82
N GLY A 370 -20.25 1.44 6.66
CA GLY A 370 -19.04 0.62 6.50
C GLY A 370 -19.22 -0.81 6.99
N TYR A 371 -18.15 -1.61 6.85
CA TYR A 371 -18.01 -2.90 7.51
C TYR A 371 -16.73 -2.88 8.34
N PRO A 372 -16.82 -2.53 9.63
CA PRO A 372 -15.65 -2.30 10.47
C PRO A 372 -14.99 -3.58 10.93
N ILE A 373 -13.67 -3.66 10.73
CA ILE A 373 -12.80 -4.74 11.18
C ILE A 373 -11.58 -4.14 11.88
N ARG A 374 -11.07 -4.84 12.91
CA ARG A 374 -9.70 -4.69 13.41
C ARG A 374 -9.05 -6.05 13.48
N GLY A 375 -7.76 -6.11 13.21
CA GLY A 375 -7.00 -7.35 13.23
C GLY A 375 -5.54 -7.13 13.62
N ILE A 376 -4.89 -8.21 14.00
CA ILE A 376 -3.46 -8.29 14.28
C ILE A 376 -2.88 -9.48 13.53
N VAL A 377 -1.72 -9.24 12.88
CA VAL A 377 -0.88 -10.30 12.31
C VAL A 377 0.37 -10.40 13.16
N LYS A 378 0.60 -11.55 13.74
CA LYS A 378 1.75 -11.84 14.62
C LYS A 378 2.12 -13.31 14.54
N ASP A 379 3.41 -13.63 14.42
CA ASP A 379 3.93 -15.01 14.45
C ASP A 379 3.18 -15.95 13.49
N ASP A 380 2.97 -15.52 12.25
CA ASP A 380 2.16 -16.21 11.22
C ASP A 380 0.72 -16.53 11.65
N GLN A 381 0.15 -15.75 12.57
CA GLN A 381 -1.26 -15.81 12.96
C GLN A 381 -1.97 -14.55 12.58
N LEU A 382 -3.17 -14.66 12.02
CA LEU A 382 -4.07 -13.55 11.76
C LEU A 382 -5.31 -13.67 12.62
N TYR A 383 -5.52 -12.73 13.54
CA TYR A 383 -6.77 -12.58 14.28
C TYR A 383 -7.56 -11.37 13.75
N LEU A 384 -8.85 -11.57 13.49
CA LEU A 384 -9.78 -10.52 13.06
C LEU A 384 -10.97 -10.42 14.03
N HIS A 385 -11.37 -9.18 14.32
CA HIS A 385 -12.60 -8.84 15.05
C HIS A 385 -13.53 -8.03 14.14
N ASN A 386 -14.70 -8.60 13.84
CA ASN A 386 -15.77 -7.99 13.05
C ASN A 386 -16.78 -7.33 13.98
N PHE A 387 -16.96 -5.99 13.89
CA PHE A 387 -17.80 -5.23 14.83
C PHE A 387 -19.29 -5.20 14.45
N LYS A 388 -19.64 -5.41 13.19
CA LYS A 388 -21.01 -5.31 12.67
C LYS A 388 -21.33 -6.54 11.81
N THR A 389 -21.52 -7.70 12.47
CA THR A 389 -21.70 -9.01 11.82
C THR A 389 -23.04 -9.19 11.11
N ASP A 390 -23.99 -8.31 11.39
CA ASP A 390 -25.28 -8.18 10.70
C ASP A 390 -25.17 -7.59 9.29
N ARG A 391 -24.05 -6.92 8.98
CA ARG A 391 -23.78 -6.31 7.67
C ARG A 391 -23.06 -7.27 6.72
N TRP A 392 -23.17 -7.02 5.43
CA TRP A 392 -22.44 -7.76 4.39
C TRP A 392 -21.02 -7.22 4.21
N PRO A 393 -19.97 -8.07 4.32
CA PRO A 393 -18.57 -7.60 4.31
C PRO A 393 -18.12 -6.99 2.98
N GLY A 394 -18.65 -7.50 1.85
CA GLY A 394 -18.35 -7.04 0.49
C GLY A 394 -19.29 -5.95 -0.05
N GLY A 395 -20.26 -5.49 0.75
CA GLY A 395 -21.41 -4.70 0.29
C GLY A 395 -22.64 -5.58 0.12
N ASN A 396 -23.83 -4.98 0.07
CA ASN A 396 -25.08 -5.73 -0.02
C ASN A 396 -25.21 -6.46 -1.36
N PRO A 397 -25.75 -7.68 -1.36
CA PRO A 397 -25.98 -8.47 -2.58
C PRO A 397 -26.84 -7.75 -3.61
N GLU A 398 -27.98 -7.24 -3.18
CA GLU A 398 -28.96 -6.53 -4.02
C GLU A 398 -28.42 -5.24 -4.65
N THR A 399 -27.32 -4.71 -4.15
CA THR A 399 -26.62 -3.56 -4.72
C THR A 399 -25.29 -3.91 -5.38
N GLY A 400 -25.00 -5.20 -5.64
CA GLY A 400 -23.90 -5.64 -6.46
C GLY A 400 -22.55 -5.75 -5.73
N TYR A 401 -22.53 -5.93 -4.40
CA TYR A 401 -21.30 -6.13 -3.61
C TYR A 401 -20.23 -5.07 -3.89
N LEU A 402 -20.58 -3.79 -3.75
CA LEU A 402 -19.82 -2.64 -4.26
C LEU A 402 -18.39 -2.48 -3.71
N ASN A 403 -18.00 -3.17 -2.63
CA ASN A 403 -16.62 -3.12 -2.15
C ASN A 403 -15.62 -3.87 -3.06
N CYS A 404 -16.11 -4.68 -3.98
CA CYS A 404 -15.32 -5.48 -4.92
C CYS A 404 -15.69 -5.15 -6.36
N ASP A 405 -14.69 -4.90 -7.19
CA ASP A 405 -14.88 -4.60 -8.61
C ASP A 405 -15.53 -5.76 -9.37
N GLY A 406 -16.30 -5.44 -10.43
CA GLY A 406 -16.83 -6.40 -11.38
C GLY A 406 -15.71 -7.08 -12.15
N SER A 407 -15.81 -8.39 -12.33
CA SER A 407 -14.78 -9.20 -12.98
C SER A 407 -15.32 -10.54 -13.46
N PRO A 408 -14.64 -11.21 -14.41
CA PRO A 408 -14.97 -12.58 -14.77
C PRO A 408 -14.99 -13.52 -13.56
N THR A 409 -14.03 -13.38 -12.64
CA THR A 409 -13.96 -14.13 -11.38
C THR A 409 -15.20 -13.89 -10.50
N LYS A 410 -15.59 -12.63 -10.30
CA LYS A 410 -16.79 -12.28 -9.53
C LYS A 410 -18.06 -12.85 -10.16
N THR A 411 -18.23 -12.65 -11.45
CA THR A 411 -19.37 -13.18 -12.21
C THR A 411 -19.46 -14.71 -12.10
N THR A 412 -18.34 -15.43 -12.21
CA THR A 412 -18.31 -16.90 -12.05
C THR A 412 -18.80 -17.34 -10.67
N ILE A 413 -18.30 -16.70 -9.60
CA ILE A 413 -18.71 -17.02 -8.22
C ILE A 413 -20.20 -16.76 -8.00
N LEU A 414 -20.73 -15.63 -8.51
CA LEU A 414 -22.15 -15.29 -8.37
C LEU A 414 -23.06 -16.21 -9.20
N THR A 415 -22.62 -16.61 -10.40
CA THR A 415 -23.34 -17.60 -11.23
C THR A 415 -23.42 -18.94 -10.50
N GLN A 416 -22.31 -19.46 -9.99
CA GLN A 416 -22.29 -20.70 -9.21
C GLN A 416 -23.21 -20.64 -7.98
N ARG A 417 -23.24 -19.50 -7.27
CA ARG A 417 -24.17 -19.31 -6.17
C ARG A 417 -25.63 -19.45 -6.61
N ARG A 418 -26.03 -18.83 -7.74
CA ARG A 418 -27.40 -18.92 -8.29
C ARG A 418 -27.78 -20.32 -8.74
N GLU A 419 -26.77 -21.13 -9.07
CA GLU A 419 -26.90 -22.56 -9.38
C GLU A 419 -26.90 -23.47 -8.14
N GLY A 420 -26.85 -22.91 -6.90
CA GLY A 420 -26.88 -23.65 -5.65
C GLY A 420 -25.51 -24.05 -5.09
N MET A 421 -24.41 -23.58 -5.70
CA MET A 421 -23.04 -23.85 -5.27
C MET A 421 -22.52 -22.69 -4.39
N TYR A 422 -22.69 -22.78 -3.09
CA TYR A 422 -22.45 -21.64 -2.18
C TYR A 422 -21.02 -21.52 -1.65
N HIS A 423 -20.14 -22.51 -1.88
CA HIS A 423 -18.82 -22.56 -1.23
C HIS A 423 -17.99 -21.30 -1.48
N PHE A 424 -17.69 -20.97 -2.72
CA PHE A 424 -16.83 -19.84 -3.08
C PHE A 424 -17.51 -18.49 -2.82
N TRP A 425 -18.84 -18.43 -2.94
CA TRP A 425 -19.59 -17.24 -2.57
C TRP A 425 -19.51 -16.98 -1.06
N ASN A 426 -19.69 -18.00 -0.21
CA ASN A 426 -19.53 -17.87 1.23
C ASN A 426 -18.13 -17.37 1.60
N GLN A 427 -17.09 -17.91 0.96
CA GLN A 427 -15.71 -17.46 1.17
C GLN A 427 -15.51 -15.99 0.77
N SER A 428 -16.08 -15.54 -0.33
CA SER A 428 -15.84 -14.21 -0.90
C SER A 428 -16.78 -13.12 -0.35
N PHE A 429 -18.06 -13.43 -0.15
CA PHE A 429 -19.12 -12.44 0.12
C PHE A 429 -19.99 -12.75 1.32
N GLY A 430 -20.04 -13.99 1.82
CA GLY A 430 -20.88 -14.41 2.94
C GLY A 430 -20.62 -13.61 4.21
N LYS A 431 -21.64 -13.53 5.09
CA LYS A 431 -21.52 -12.87 6.40
C LYS A 431 -20.43 -13.51 7.27
N ARG A 432 -19.79 -12.73 8.11
CA ARG A 432 -18.65 -13.18 8.94
C ARG A 432 -19.05 -13.31 10.40
N PRO A 433 -18.47 -14.27 11.14
CA PRO A 433 -18.61 -14.31 12.60
C PRO A 433 -17.87 -13.12 13.23
N GLN A 434 -18.14 -12.86 14.51
CA GLN A 434 -17.51 -11.77 15.25
C GLN A 434 -15.97 -11.92 15.31
N GLU A 435 -15.47 -13.14 15.43
CA GLU A 435 -14.05 -13.45 15.56
C GLU A 435 -13.62 -14.46 14.48
N GLU A 436 -12.48 -14.17 13.86
CA GLU A 436 -11.81 -15.09 12.95
C GLU A 436 -10.34 -15.23 13.38
N LEU A 437 -9.79 -16.44 13.25
CA LEU A 437 -8.39 -16.75 13.54
C LEU A 437 -7.86 -17.71 12.47
N PHE A 438 -6.71 -17.35 11.88
CA PHE A 438 -6.08 -18.15 10.82
C PHE A 438 -4.61 -18.37 11.13
N GLU A 439 -4.10 -19.57 10.82
CA GLU A 439 -2.68 -19.91 10.86
C GLU A 439 -2.11 -19.77 9.44
N LEU A 440 -1.35 -18.70 9.18
CA LEU A 440 -0.97 -18.28 7.82
C LEU A 440 0.04 -19.22 7.16
N LYS A 441 0.87 -19.92 7.94
CA LYS A 441 1.88 -20.82 7.41
C LYS A 441 1.26 -22.02 6.66
N GLY A 442 0.12 -22.51 7.12
CA GLY A 442 -0.60 -23.63 6.50
C GLY A 442 -1.84 -23.19 5.71
N ASP A 443 -2.34 -21.99 5.95
CA ASP A 443 -3.57 -21.44 5.41
C ASP A 443 -3.45 -19.95 5.05
N ALA A 444 -2.49 -19.59 4.19
CA ALA A 444 -2.31 -18.23 3.71
C ALA A 444 -3.57 -17.68 3.01
N ASP A 445 -4.43 -18.55 2.48
CA ASP A 445 -5.71 -18.21 1.89
C ASP A 445 -6.80 -17.85 2.92
N CYS A 446 -6.53 -18.05 4.22
CA CYS A 446 -7.46 -17.77 5.32
C CYS A 446 -8.84 -18.42 5.13
N VAL A 447 -8.89 -19.69 4.73
CA VAL A 447 -10.16 -20.42 4.49
C VAL A 447 -10.60 -21.26 5.70
N ASN A 448 -9.70 -21.57 6.65
CA ASN A 448 -9.96 -22.39 7.82
C ASN A 448 -10.01 -21.53 9.09
N ASN A 449 -11.18 -21.06 9.46
CA ASN A 449 -11.34 -20.22 10.67
C ASN A 449 -11.22 -21.07 11.96
N LEU A 450 -10.15 -20.87 12.73
CA LEU A 450 -9.81 -21.55 13.97
C LEU A 450 -10.39 -20.88 15.23
N ALA A 451 -11.14 -19.78 15.10
CA ALA A 451 -11.62 -18.99 16.25
C ALA A 451 -12.50 -19.77 17.24
N LYS A 452 -13.14 -20.88 16.80
CA LYS A 452 -13.95 -21.78 17.64
C LYS A 452 -13.18 -22.99 18.17
N SER A 453 -11.91 -23.16 17.78
CA SER A 453 -11.07 -24.27 18.22
C SER A 453 -10.67 -24.09 19.68
N LYS A 454 -10.94 -25.09 20.51
CA LYS A 454 -10.53 -25.10 21.94
C LYS A 454 -9.00 -25.07 22.09
N GLN A 455 -8.28 -25.70 21.16
CA GLN A 455 -6.82 -25.75 21.15
C GLN A 455 -6.21 -24.34 20.95
N HIS A 456 -6.89 -23.45 20.25
CA HIS A 456 -6.41 -22.09 19.92
C HIS A 456 -7.03 -21.01 20.82
N ALA A 457 -7.78 -21.37 21.86
CA ALA A 457 -8.54 -20.42 22.69
C ALA A 457 -7.62 -19.41 23.42
N GLU A 458 -6.50 -19.89 23.99
CA GLU A 458 -5.52 -19.05 24.70
C GLU A 458 -4.81 -18.09 23.71
N LEU A 459 -4.34 -18.60 22.57
CA LEU A 459 -3.73 -17.79 21.53
C LEU A 459 -4.68 -16.69 21.03
N LYS A 460 -5.92 -17.05 20.73
CA LYS A 460 -6.95 -16.08 20.31
C LYS A 460 -7.17 -15.00 21.36
N ALA A 461 -7.25 -15.38 22.63
CA ALA A 461 -7.44 -14.43 23.74
C ALA A 461 -6.25 -13.46 23.85
N ALA A 462 -5.01 -13.96 23.78
CA ALA A 462 -3.81 -13.14 23.83
C ALA A 462 -3.71 -12.15 22.65
N LEU A 463 -3.97 -12.61 21.43
CA LEU A 463 -3.97 -11.74 20.24
C LEU A 463 -5.05 -10.65 20.32
N LYS A 464 -6.24 -11.00 20.79
CA LYS A 464 -7.34 -10.03 21.02
C LYS A 464 -6.97 -9.00 22.07
N GLU A 465 -6.42 -9.42 23.21
CA GLU A 465 -5.98 -8.53 24.28
C GLU A 465 -4.93 -7.54 23.80
N GLN A 466 -3.88 -8.03 23.13
CA GLN A 466 -2.84 -7.18 22.55
C GLN A 466 -3.43 -6.19 21.55
N LEU A 467 -4.23 -6.65 20.60
CA LEU A 467 -4.89 -5.80 19.60
C LEU A 467 -5.68 -4.67 20.25
N PHE A 468 -6.53 -4.99 21.23
CA PHE A 468 -7.42 -4.00 21.85
C PHE A 468 -6.66 -3.02 22.74
N ALA A 469 -5.61 -3.47 23.44
CA ALA A 469 -4.75 -2.60 24.22
C ALA A 469 -4.04 -1.56 23.33
N GLU A 470 -3.47 -1.99 22.20
CA GLU A 470 -2.79 -1.08 21.28
C GLU A 470 -3.75 -0.13 20.56
N LEU A 471 -4.94 -0.60 20.16
CA LEU A 471 -5.98 0.27 19.58
C LEU A 471 -6.47 1.32 20.59
N HIS A 472 -6.58 0.94 21.87
CA HIS A 472 -6.93 1.87 22.94
C HIS A 472 -5.83 2.93 23.13
N GLU A 473 -4.56 2.53 23.17
CA GLU A 473 -3.41 3.43 23.25
C GLU A 473 -3.36 4.39 22.06
N GLN A 474 -3.67 3.90 20.86
CA GLN A 474 -3.70 4.70 19.64
C GLN A 474 -4.95 5.59 19.53
N GLY A 475 -5.88 5.52 20.47
CA GLY A 475 -7.09 6.33 20.50
C GLY A 475 -8.11 5.96 19.42
N ASP A 476 -8.21 4.68 19.02
CA ASP A 476 -9.23 4.23 18.10
C ASP A 476 -10.65 4.49 18.69
N PRO A 477 -11.51 5.28 18.01
CA PRO A 477 -12.86 5.59 18.51
C PRO A 477 -13.69 4.36 18.89
N ARG A 478 -13.45 3.19 18.28
CA ARG A 478 -14.16 1.94 18.60
C ARG A 478 -13.86 1.43 20.00
N MET A 479 -12.68 1.65 20.53
CA MET A 479 -12.30 1.25 21.88
C MET A 479 -13.00 2.10 22.96
N PHE A 480 -13.57 3.25 22.58
CA PHE A 480 -14.28 4.19 23.47
C PHE A 480 -15.79 4.25 23.21
N GLY A 481 -16.36 3.26 22.52
CA GLY A 481 -17.78 3.23 22.17
C GLY A 481 -18.22 4.28 21.15
N LYS A 482 -17.28 4.93 20.46
CA LYS A 482 -17.52 6.02 19.49
C LYS A 482 -17.30 5.59 18.04
N GLY A 483 -17.22 4.29 17.76
CA GLY A 483 -16.86 3.77 16.43
C GLY A 483 -17.85 4.10 15.32
N ASP A 484 -19.10 4.38 15.63
CA ASP A 484 -20.12 4.74 14.63
C ASP A 484 -19.85 6.11 13.98
N VAL A 485 -18.88 6.89 14.48
CA VAL A 485 -18.41 8.13 13.81
C VAL A 485 -17.94 7.88 12.38
N PHE A 486 -17.36 6.70 12.08
CA PHE A 486 -16.90 6.37 10.72
C PHE A 486 -18.05 6.18 9.73
N ASP A 487 -19.22 5.75 10.18
CA ASP A 487 -20.43 5.64 9.35
C ASP A 487 -21.02 7.04 9.04
N ASN A 488 -20.77 8.03 9.92
CA ASN A 488 -21.31 9.38 9.81
C ASN A 488 -20.42 10.34 8.98
N TYR A 489 -19.19 9.96 8.65
CA TYR A 489 -18.34 10.79 7.81
C TYR A 489 -18.91 10.94 6.39
N PRO A 490 -18.82 12.13 5.78
CA PRO A 490 -19.36 12.39 4.46
C PRO A 490 -18.74 11.47 3.40
N TYR A 491 -19.53 11.17 2.39
CA TYR A 491 -19.09 10.52 1.15
C TYR A 491 -18.89 11.59 0.08
N SER A 492 -17.76 11.54 -0.64
CA SER A 492 -17.39 12.60 -1.60
C SER A 492 -17.86 12.36 -3.03
N GLY A 493 -18.42 11.20 -3.32
CA GLY A 493 -18.91 10.82 -4.66
C GLY A 493 -20.39 11.15 -4.86
N GLU A 494 -20.74 12.42 -5.11
CA GLU A 494 -22.12 12.91 -5.21
C GLU A 494 -23.02 12.06 -6.11
N SER A 495 -22.53 11.63 -7.27
CA SER A 495 -23.31 10.86 -8.24
C SER A 495 -23.76 9.49 -7.72
N THR A 496 -23.05 8.94 -6.76
CA THR A 496 -23.29 7.60 -6.16
C THR A 496 -23.63 7.66 -4.67
N ASP A 497 -23.74 8.86 -4.10
CA ASP A 497 -24.12 9.01 -2.69
C ASP A 497 -25.51 8.42 -2.40
N ASN A 498 -25.68 7.83 -1.23
CA ASN A 498 -26.90 7.13 -0.83
C ASN A 498 -27.34 6.04 -1.84
N PHE A 499 -26.38 5.36 -2.47
CA PHE A 499 -26.62 4.38 -3.53
C PHE A 499 -27.70 3.36 -3.15
N TYR A 500 -27.63 2.75 -1.97
CA TYR A 500 -28.60 1.75 -1.52
C TYR A 500 -30.03 2.27 -1.57
N ARG A 501 -30.29 3.42 -0.93
CA ARG A 501 -31.62 4.02 -0.86
C ARG A 501 -32.18 4.38 -2.24
N ARG A 502 -31.34 4.97 -3.09
CA ARG A 502 -31.70 5.41 -4.45
C ARG A 502 -31.99 4.21 -5.35
N TYR A 503 -31.10 3.22 -5.35
CA TYR A 503 -31.27 2.01 -6.14
C TYR A 503 -32.50 1.21 -5.73
N MET A 504 -32.67 0.94 -4.43
CA MET A 504 -33.84 0.21 -3.90
C MET A 504 -35.15 0.99 -4.05
N GLY A 505 -35.09 2.31 -4.19
CA GLY A 505 -36.19 3.19 -4.53
C GLY A 505 -36.52 3.24 -6.04
N GLY A 506 -35.83 2.46 -6.87
CA GLY A 506 -36.06 2.38 -8.32
C GLY A 506 -35.36 3.47 -9.15
N GLU A 507 -34.47 4.26 -8.54
CA GLU A 507 -33.68 5.27 -9.28
C GLU A 507 -32.59 4.58 -10.13
N LYS A 508 -32.37 5.04 -11.36
CA LYS A 508 -31.30 4.56 -12.25
C LYS A 508 -29.93 5.11 -11.83
N VAL A 509 -29.46 4.69 -10.66
CA VAL A 509 -28.09 5.01 -10.20
C VAL A 509 -27.12 3.90 -10.64
N ARG A 510 -25.90 4.28 -11.03
CA ARG A 510 -24.87 3.31 -11.49
C ARG A 510 -23.56 3.52 -10.72
N ALA A 511 -22.93 2.42 -10.32
CA ALA A 511 -21.56 2.35 -9.85
C ALA A 511 -20.71 1.79 -10.99
N GLY A 512 -19.80 2.60 -11.54
CA GLY A 512 -19.09 2.27 -12.78
C GLY A 512 -18.07 1.13 -12.68
N TRP A 513 -17.78 0.67 -11.45
CA TRP A 513 -16.81 -0.39 -11.17
C TRP A 513 -17.42 -1.78 -10.97
N VAL A 514 -18.75 -1.93 -11.10
CA VAL A 514 -19.46 -3.22 -11.04
C VAL A 514 -20.26 -3.46 -12.32
N GLN A 515 -20.57 -4.75 -12.56
CA GLN A 515 -21.33 -5.20 -13.72
C GLN A 515 -22.80 -5.39 -13.37
N PRO A 516 -23.73 -5.29 -14.35
CA PRO A 516 -25.15 -5.59 -14.11
C PRO A 516 -25.39 -6.99 -13.54
N THR A 517 -24.55 -7.96 -13.91
CA THR A 517 -24.60 -9.34 -13.42
C THR A 517 -24.17 -9.50 -11.96
N ASP A 518 -23.63 -8.46 -11.33
CA ASP A 518 -23.20 -8.50 -9.93
C ASP A 518 -24.35 -8.31 -8.94
N PHE A 519 -25.51 -7.84 -9.40
CA PHE A 519 -26.67 -7.53 -8.56
C PHE A 519 -27.53 -8.79 -8.36
N GLU A 520 -27.90 -9.06 -7.11
CA GLU A 520 -28.90 -10.09 -6.81
C GLU A 520 -30.30 -9.50 -6.92
N GLU A 521 -31.24 -10.26 -7.53
CA GLU A 521 -32.63 -9.80 -7.73
C GLU A 521 -33.40 -9.72 -6.41
N GLU A 522 -33.05 -10.60 -5.45
CA GLU A 522 -33.69 -10.69 -4.16
C GLU A 522 -32.70 -10.35 -3.02
N LYS A 523 -33.23 -9.84 -1.92
CA LYS A 523 -32.45 -9.69 -0.69
C LYS A 523 -32.06 -11.09 -0.18
N LEU A 524 -30.82 -11.19 0.26
CA LEU A 524 -30.31 -12.39 0.91
C LEU A 524 -30.32 -12.18 2.43
N ASP A 525 -30.61 -13.24 3.17
CA ASP A 525 -30.64 -13.24 4.66
C ASP A 525 -29.23 -13.35 5.29
#